data_129dc1d2027ac87d9d26d3712118f634
#
_entry.id   129dc1d2027ac87d9d26d3712118f634
#
_cell.length_a   1.000
_cell.length_b   1.000
_cell.length_c   1.000
_cell.angle_alpha   90.00
_cell.angle_beta   90.00
_cell.angle_gamma   90.00
#
_symmetry.space_group_name_H-M   'P 1'
#
loop_
_entity.id
_entity.type
_entity.pdbx_description
1 polymer ?
#
loop_
_entity_poly.entity_id
_entity_poly.type
_entity_poly.pdbx_seq_one_letter_code
_entity_poly.pdbx_strand_id
1 'polypeptide(L)'
;NRDPKAHEIAMMVPFLQRHVEIVAPEVIVVMGNIACEAVLGKRSITRLRGQWDQAFGKPVLPMCHPAYLLRQSHAKRDAWADLLSLQAKLREI
;
A
#
# COMPACT_ATOMS: atom_id res chain seq x y z
N ASN A 1 -12.02 10.06 13.96
CA ASN A 1 -12.31 9.74 12.55
C ASN A 1 -11.73 10.73 11.56
N ARG A 2 -10.63 11.36 11.87
CA ARG A 2 -9.89 12.21 10.94
C ARG A 2 -8.65 11.49 10.44
N ASP A 3 -8.18 11.90 9.28
CA ASP A 3 -6.92 11.40 8.78
C ASP A 3 -5.77 11.84 9.68
N PRO A 4 -4.77 10.98 9.91
CA PRO A 4 -3.59 11.38 10.66
C PRO A 4 -2.87 12.55 9.99
N LYS A 5 -2.32 13.44 10.79
CA LYS A 5 -1.48 14.53 10.29
C LYS A 5 -0.10 13.97 9.89
N ALA A 6 0.61 14.73 9.06
CA ALA A 6 1.90 14.30 8.54
C ALA A 6 2.89 13.93 9.67
N HIS A 7 2.93 14.70 10.77
CA HIS A 7 3.83 14.38 11.87
C HIS A 7 3.42 13.12 12.62
N GLU A 8 2.12 12.84 12.70
CA GLU A 8 1.62 11.60 13.30
C GLU A 8 2.03 10.39 12.46
N ILE A 9 1.94 10.50 11.14
CA ILE A 9 2.39 9.46 10.22
C ILE A 9 3.90 9.24 10.38
N ALA A 10 4.67 10.32 10.44
CA ALA A 10 6.12 10.24 10.60
C ALA A 10 6.52 9.53 11.90
N MET A 11 5.73 9.71 12.97
CA MET A 11 5.98 9.03 14.24
C MET A 11 5.70 7.54 14.17
N MET A 12 4.82 7.11 13.25
CA MET A 12 4.46 5.71 13.09
C MET A 12 5.49 4.92 12.25
N VAL A 13 6.24 5.60 11.38
CA VAL A 13 7.14 4.93 10.44
C VAL A 13 8.20 4.05 11.13
N PRO A 14 8.87 4.49 12.20
CA PRO A 14 9.84 3.61 12.88
C PRO A 14 9.23 2.32 13.40
N PHE A 15 7.99 2.39 13.90
CA PHE A 15 7.28 1.20 14.38
C PHE A 15 6.93 0.26 13.22
N LEU A 16 6.47 0.81 12.09
CA LEU A 16 6.22 0.02 10.89
C LEU A 16 7.48 -0.66 10.41
N GLN A 17 8.59 0.08 10.35
CA GLN A 17 9.86 -0.46 9.91
C GLN A 17 10.30 -1.63 10.80
N ARG A 18 10.18 -1.46 12.12
CA ARG A 18 10.54 -2.51 13.07
C ARG A 18 9.64 -3.73 12.91
N HIS A 19 8.35 -3.50 12.70
CA HIS A 19 7.40 -4.58 12.46
C HIS A 19 7.76 -5.38 11.21
N VAL A 20 8.10 -4.69 10.12
CA VAL A 20 8.51 -5.35 8.88
C VAL A 20 9.79 -6.16 9.09
N GLU A 21 10.74 -5.65 9.86
CA GLU A 21 11.97 -6.37 10.18
C GLU A 21 11.70 -7.67 10.94
N ILE A 22 10.78 -7.61 11.91
CA ILE A 22 10.44 -8.78 12.74
C ILE A 22 9.65 -9.82 11.94
N VAL A 23 8.64 -9.38 11.21
CA VAL A 23 7.77 -10.27 10.42
C VAL A 23 8.49 -10.77 9.16
N ALA A 24 9.39 -9.96 8.61
CA ALA A 24 10.14 -10.27 7.40
C ALA A 24 9.25 -10.74 6.24
N PRO A 25 8.23 -9.94 5.85
CA PRO A 25 7.34 -10.33 4.76
C PRO A 25 8.10 -10.32 3.42
N GLU A 26 7.60 -11.09 2.47
CA GLU A 26 8.17 -11.10 1.13
C GLU A 26 7.59 -10.00 0.25
N VAL A 27 6.36 -9.58 0.53
CA VAL A 27 5.65 -8.52 -0.21
C VAL A 27 4.88 -7.67 0.78
N ILE A 28 4.79 -6.37 0.50
CA ILE A 28 3.98 -5.43 1.28
C ILE A 28 2.90 -4.87 0.37
N VAL A 29 1.66 -4.85 0.85
CA VAL A 29 0.54 -4.21 0.15
C VAL A 29 0.10 -3.00 0.98
N VAL A 30 -0.01 -1.84 0.34
CA VAL A 30 -0.48 -0.63 1.01
C VAL A 30 -1.80 -0.19 0.37
N MET A 31 -2.80 0.02 1.19
CA MET A 31 -4.14 0.38 0.73
C MET A 31 -4.50 1.79 1.15
N GLY A 32 -4.72 2.66 0.16
CA GLY A 32 -5.13 4.03 0.39
C GLY A 32 -3.98 5.00 0.60
N ASN A 33 -4.32 6.28 0.63
CA ASN A 33 -3.33 7.36 0.68
C ASN A 33 -2.50 7.37 1.95
N ILE A 34 -3.13 7.10 3.09
CA ILE A 34 -2.45 7.17 4.39
C ILE A 34 -1.39 6.10 4.49
N ALA A 35 -1.74 4.86 4.14
CA ALA A 35 -0.79 3.76 4.16
C ALA A 35 0.35 3.99 3.16
N CYS A 36 0.01 4.48 1.98
CA CYS A 36 0.99 4.77 0.94
C CYS A 36 1.98 5.85 1.40
N GLU A 37 1.47 6.92 2.04
CA GLU A 37 2.33 7.98 2.56
C GLU A 37 3.24 7.46 3.67
N ALA A 38 2.71 6.63 4.56
CA ALA A 38 3.50 6.09 5.68
C ALA A 38 4.63 5.18 5.20
N VAL A 39 4.40 4.38 4.18
CA VAL A 39 5.38 3.39 3.71
C VAL A 39 6.25 3.94 2.59
N LEU A 40 5.67 4.63 1.62
CA LEU A 40 6.40 5.09 0.43
C LEU A 40 6.72 6.59 0.45
N GLY A 41 6.14 7.35 1.38
CA GLY A 41 6.31 8.80 1.41
C GLY A 41 5.59 9.51 0.27
N LYS A 42 4.68 8.83 -0.41
CA LYS A 42 3.95 9.36 -1.55
C LYS A 42 2.45 9.31 -1.30
N ARG A 43 1.73 10.26 -1.87
CA ARG A 43 0.26 10.29 -1.83
C ARG A 43 -0.27 10.18 -3.25
N SER A 44 -1.59 10.22 -3.46
CA SER A 44 -2.24 10.04 -4.77
C SER A 44 -2.30 8.58 -5.18
N ILE A 45 -2.96 7.79 -4.34
CA ILE A 45 -3.10 6.34 -4.56
C ILE A 45 -3.73 6.01 -5.92
N THR A 46 -4.59 6.90 -6.44
CA THR A 46 -5.22 6.68 -7.74
C THR A 46 -4.21 6.68 -8.89
N ARG A 47 -3.08 7.36 -8.71
CA ARG A 47 -1.99 7.34 -9.68
C ARG A 47 -0.99 6.23 -9.42
N LEU A 48 -0.83 5.84 -8.14
CA LEU A 48 0.21 4.90 -7.74
C LEU A 48 -0.27 3.45 -7.73
N ARG A 49 -1.59 3.23 -7.70
CA ARG A 49 -2.13 1.89 -7.62
C ARG A 49 -1.61 1.01 -8.77
N GLY A 50 -1.32 -0.23 -8.46
CA GLY A 50 -0.88 -1.20 -9.45
C GLY A 50 0.57 -1.05 -9.90
N GLN A 51 1.29 -0.03 -9.45
CA GLN A 51 2.69 0.18 -9.78
C GLN A 51 3.59 -0.27 -8.65
N TRP A 52 4.37 -1.30 -8.88
CA TRP A 52 5.28 -1.83 -7.88
C TRP A 52 6.35 -0.81 -7.51
N ASP A 53 6.61 -0.70 -6.21
CA ASP A 53 7.64 0.16 -5.64
C ASP A 53 8.40 -0.64 -4.59
N GLN A 54 9.29 -0.02 -3.87
CA GLN A 54 10.07 -0.67 -2.81
C GLN A 54 10.08 0.17 -1.55
N ALA A 55 10.01 -0.49 -0.40
CA ALA A 55 10.20 0.13 0.90
C ALA A 55 10.68 -0.93 1.87
N PHE A 56 11.52 -0.53 2.82
CA PHE A 56 12.09 -1.43 3.83
C PHE A 56 12.77 -2.66 3.21
N GLY A 57 13.32 -2.50 2.00
CA GLY A 57 13.98 -3.59 1.28
C GLY A 57 13.04 -4.62 0.68
N LYS A 58 11.75 -4.32 0.57
CA LYS A 58 10.75 -5.26 0.08
C LYS A 58 9.93 -4.64 -1.06
N PRO A 59 9.41 -5.46 -1.99
CA PRO A 59 8.49 -4.95 -3.01
C PRO A 59 7.17 -4.55 -2.36
N VAL A 60 6.64 -3.40 -2.79
CA VAL A 60 5.41 -2.81 -2.27
C VAL A 60 4.43 -2.58 -3.41
N LEU A 61 3.20 -3.03 -3.24
CA LEU A 61 2.13 -2.80 -4.21
C LEU A 61 1.10 -1.85 -3.61
N PRO A 62 0.99 -0.61 -4.13
CA PRO A 62 -0.11 0.29 -3.75
C PRO A 62 -1.42 -0.17 -4.37
N MET A 63 -2.50 -0.13 -3.59
CA MET A 63 -3.85 -0.50 -4.03
C MET A 63 -4.86 0.48 -3.45
N CYS A 64 -6.03 0.58 -4.09
CA CYS A 64 -7.13 1.38 -3.56
C CYS A 64 -7.68 0.76 -2.27
N HIS A 65 -8.06 1.64 -1.33
CA HIS A 65 -8.71 1.20 -0.11
C HIS A 65 -10.08 0.59 -0.44
N PRO A 66 -10.51 -0.49 0.25
CA PRO A 66 -11.82 -1.10 -0.03
C PRO A 66 -13.00 -0.12 0.06
N ALA A 67 -12.95 0.86 0.95
CA ALA A 67 -14.01 1.86 1.05
C ALA A 67 -14.14 2.69 -0.24
N TYR A 68 -13.04 2.93 -0.95
CA TYR A 68 -13.07 3.63 -2.22
C TYR A 68 -13.84 2.82 -3.28
N LEU A 69 -13.71 1.51 -3.26
CA LEU A 69 -14.38 0.63 -4.22
C LEU A 69 -15.90 0.65 -4.04
N LEU A 70 -16.37 0.89 -2.82
CA LEU A 70 -17.80 1.01 -2.56
C LEU A 70 -18.38 2.30 -3.11
N ARG A 71 -17.60 3.37 -3.14
CA ARG A 71 -18.03 4.67 -3.63
C ARG A 71 -17.81 4.83 -5.13
N GLN A 72 -16.80 4.17 -5.66
CA GLN A 72 -16.39 4.28 -7.06
C GLN A 72 -16.32 2.88 -7.67
N SER A 73 -17.48 2.38 -8.12
CA SER A 73 -17.58 0.99 -8.57
C SER A 73 -16.68 0.69 -9.77
N HIS A 74 -16.37 1.70 -10.61
CA HIS A 74 -15.45 1.48 -11.74
C HIS A 74 -14.04 1.11 -11.28
N ALA A 75 -13.65 1.48 -10.05
CA ALA A 75 -12.34 1.14 -9.52
C ALA A 75 -12.18 -0.35 -9.21
N LYS A 76 -13.28 -1.11 -9.19
CA LYS A 76 -13.22 -2.56 -8.96
C LYS A 76 -12.42 -3.28 -10.04
N ARG A 77 -12.49 -2.81 -11.28
CA ARG A 77 -11.70 -3.37 -12.38
C ARG A 77 -10.21 -3.19 -12.12
N ASP A 78 -9.82 -1.99 -11.68
CA ASP A 78 -8.44 -1.69 -11.35
C ASP A 78 -7.97 -2.53 -10.16
N ALA A 79 -8.80 -2.68 -9.13
CA ALA A 79 -8.47 -3.50 -7.97
C ALA A 79 -8.28 -4.96 -8.37
N TRP A 80 -9.10 -5.47 -9.29
CA TRP A 80 -8.96 -6.84 -9.79
C TRP A 80 -7.62 -7.02 -10.51
N ALA A 81 -7.26 -6.05 -11.38
CA ALA A 81 -5.97 -6.09 -12.08
C ALA A 81 -4.80 -6.06 -11.07
N ASP A 82 -4.90 -5.25 -10.02
CA ASP A 82 -3.88 -5.19 -8.98
C ASP A 82 -3.75 -6.51 -8.22
N LEU A 83 -4.88 -7.16 -7.92
CA LEU A 83 -4.86 -8.48 -7.27
C LEU A 83 -4.22 -9.53 -8.16
N LEU A 84 -4.46 -9.49 -9.47
CA LEU A 84 -3.80 -10.41 -10.40
C LEU A 84 -2.29 -10.17 -10.44
N SER A 85 -1.88 -8.90 -10.39
CA SER A 85 -0.47 -8.55 -10.33
C SER A 85 0.17 -9.08 -9.05
N LEU A 86 -0.52 -8.95 -7.93
CA LEU A 86 -0.06 -9.50 -6.65
C LEU A 86 0.07 -11.01 -6.71
N GLN A 87 -0.92 -11.69 -7.28
CA GLN A 87 -0.88 -13.14 -7.41
C GLN A 87 0.33 -13.59 -8.24
N ALA A 88 0.59 -12.89 -9.36
CA ALA A 88 1.73 -13.20 -10.20
C ALA A 88 3.04 -13.02 -9.44
N LYS A 89 3.16 -11.96 -8.64
CA LYS A 89 4.35 -11.71 -7.84
C LYS A 89 4.59 -12.80 -6.80
N LEU A 90 3.52 -13.24 -6.15
CA LEU A 90 3.62 -14.28 -5.13
C LEU A 90 4.06 -15.62 -5.74
N ARG A 91 3.75 -15.87 -7.00
CA ARG A 91 4.19 -17.09 -7.70
C ARG A 91 5.69 -17.07 -8.02
N GLU A 92 6.29 -15.90 -8.13
CA GLU A 92 7.73 -15.75 -8.38
C GLU A 92 8.57 -16.06 -7.15
N ILE A 93 7.96 -16.01 -5.97
CA ILE A 93 8.65 -16.19 -4.69
C ILE A 93 8.68 -17.70 -4.26
#